data_9f26508da9a598908b8702143ce8f795
#
_entry.id   9f26508da9a598908b8702143ce8f795
#
_cell.length_a   1.000
_cell.length_b   1.000
_cell.length_c   1.000
_cell.angle_alpha   90.00
_cell.angle_beta   90.00
_cell.angle_gamma   90.00
#
_symmetry.space_group_name_H-M   'P 1'
#
loop_
_entity.id
_entity.type
_entity.pdbx_description
1 polymer ?
#
loop_
_entity_poly.entity_id
_entity_poly.type
_entity_poly.pdbx_seq_one_letter_code
_entity_poly.pdbx_strand_id
1 'polypeptide(L)'
;MLLPLSACGGADTDTTALPSESTSAAATPSESSSPSETTAPDASPSDNASAQSGTGSGSSDASVAAVDMLATLSVKGRAPKTGYARTQFGAAWSDVDHNGCDTRNDILKRDMTNVTFKYGTHDCVVKTGTLNDPYTGKTINFVRGQYTSTAVQIDHVVALSDAWQKGAQQLSADQRLQLANDPYNLLAVDGPANQQKSDSDAASWLPSNKSFRCQYVARQIGVKHKYALWVTQAEKDAMTNVLSSCPGQTVPDGGGVVASSSAASQPAQAAPAPAQTTQAAPAPAPAPAQTQAAPAPTQQSGSDVYYQNCSAVRAAGKAPLYQGQPGYSKKLDRDGDGIACE
;
A
#
# COMPACT_ATOMS: atom_id res chain seq x y z
N MET A 1 -4.66 -68.17 6.13
CA MET A 1 -5.84 -68.68 5.39
C MET A 1 -6.18 -67.59 4.39
N LEU A 2 -5.61 -67.75 3.19
CA LEU A 2 -6.19 -67.74 1.83
C LEU A 2 -6.73 -66.35 1.36
N LEU A 3 -5.97 -65.81 0.44
CA LEU A 3 -6.32 -64.92 -0.70
C LEU A 3 -7.30 -65.68 -1.65
N PRO A 4 -7.99 -65.04 -2.63
CA PRO A 4 -7.41 -64.49 -3.86
C PRO A 4 -8.05 -63.17 -4.35
N LEU A 5 -7.34 -62.28 -5.11
CA LEU A 5 -7.03 -62.17 -6.54
C LEU A 5 -8.21 -62.31 -7.52
N SER A 6 -8.41 -61.25 -8.29
CA SER A 6 -8.68 -61.14 -9.73
C SER A 6 -9.01 -59.69 -10.07
N ALA A 7 -8.35 -58.90 -10.86
CA ALA A 7 -7.75 -58.92 -12.17
C ALA A 7 -8.75 -58.80 -13.35
N CYS A 8 -8.33 -57.95 -14.30
CA CYS A 8 -8.77 -57.74 -15.70
C CYS A 8 -9.84 -56.66 -15.89
N GLY A 9 -9.74 -55.69 -16.78
CA GLY A 9 -8.88 -55.48 -17.93
C GLY A 9 -9.72 -54.87 -19.05
N GLY A 10 -9.10 -54.18 -19.99
CA GLY A 10 -9.64 -53.75 -21.28
C GLY A 10 -9.83 -52.21 -21.34
N ALA A 11 -8.99 -51.36 -21.92
CA ALA A 11 -8.45 -51.23 -23.26
C ALA A 11 -9.52 -51.21 -24.37
N ASP A 12 -9.57 -50.13 -25.07
CA ASP A 12 -9.33 -49.87 -26.48
C ASP A 12 -10.03 -48.63 -26.97
N THR A 13 -9.24 -47.66 -27.43
CA THR A 13 -9.02 -47.24 -28.83
C THR A 13 -10.23 -46.57 -29.47
N ASP A 14 -10.05 -45.43 -29.94
CA ASP A 14 -9.50 -44.95 -31.17
C ASP A 14 -10.45 -43.97 -31.90
N THR A 15 -9.87 -42.99 -32.46
CA THR A 15 -9.88 -42.50 -33.83
C THR A 15 -10.62 -41.20 -34.11
N THR A 16 -9.78 -40.17 -34.33
CA THR A 16 -9.68 -39.31 -35.54
C THR A 16 -10.95 -38.64 -36.07
N ALA A 17 -10.93 -37.34 -36.21
CA ALA A 17 -10.85 -36.63 -37.48
C ALA A 17 -11.13 -35.13 -37.35
N LEU A 18 -10.19 -34.33 -37.74
CA LEU A 18 -10.34 -33.05 -38.45
C LEU A 18 -10.51 -33.37 -39.94
N PRO A 19 -10.80 -32.48 -40.86
CA PRO A 19 -11.14 -31.04 -40.82
C PRO A 19 -12.36 -30.69 -41.71
N SER A 20 -12.77 -29.42 -41.75
CA SER A 20 -13.22 -28.81 -43.00
C SER A 20 -13.20 -27.30 -42.94
N GLU A 21 -12.37 -26.76 -43.79
CA GLU A 21 -12.41 -25.40 -44.32
C GLU A 21 -13.67 -25.16 -45.16
N SER A 22 -14.09 -23.92 -45.22
CA SER A 22 -14.62 -23.27 -46.46
C SER A 22 -14.87 -21.81 -46.16
N THR A 23 -14.01 -20.97 -46.61
CA THR A 23 -14.05 -20.05 -47.79
C THR A 23 -15.12 -18.99 -47.75
N SER A 24 -14.64 -17.78 -47.61
CA SER A 24 -14.62 -16.66 -48.59
C SER A 24 -15.96 -16.11 -49.09
N ALA A 25 -16.21 -14.82 -48.81
CA ALA A 25 -16.63 -13.90 -49.83
C ALA A 25 -16.40 -12.43 -49.41
N ALA A 26 -15.58 -11.80 -50.18
CA ALA A 26 -15.37 -10.34 -50.21
C ALA A 26 -16.51 -9.65 -50.99
N ALA A 27 -16.87 -8.45 -50.57
CA ALA A 27 -17.44 -7.46 -51.48
C ALA A 27 -17.25 -6.05 -50.90
N THR A 28 -16.42 -5.29 -51.50
CA THR A 28 -16.35 -3.83 -51.62
C THR A 28 -16.91 -3.44 -53.00
N PRO A 29 -17.06 -2.15 -53.35
CA PRO A 29 -17.48 -0.91 -52.68
C PRO A 29 -18.62 -0.19 -53.43
N SER A 30 -19.13 0.91 -52.92
CA SER A 30 -19.72 1.93 -53.80
C SER A 30 -19.60 3.34 -53.21
N GLU A 31 -19.03 4.15 -54.04
CA GLU A 31 -18.74 5.56 -53.94
C GLU A 31 -20.00 6.45 -54.09
N SER A 32 -19.72 7.74 -53.85
CA SER A 32 -20.38 8.93 -54.45
C SER A 32 -21.47 9.53 -53.56
N SER A 33 -21.51 10.78 -53.20
CA SER A 33 -21.04 12.02 -53.81
C SER A 33 -21.20 13.19 -52.82
N SER A 34 -20.27 14.11 -52.85
CA SER A 34 -20.40 15.54 -52.49
C SER A 34 -20.95 16.28 -53.74
N PRO A 35 -21.28 17.57 -53.75
CA PRO A 35 -21.24 18.68 -52.76
C PRO A 35 -22.51 19.61 -52.84
N SER A 36 -22.59 20.59 -51.96
CA SER A 36 -23.01 21.96 -52.38
C SER A 36 -22.75 22.97 -51.27
N GLU A 37 -21.98 23.96 -51.65
CA GLU A 37 -21.80 25.27 -51.02
C GLU A 37 -23.13 26.05 -50.97
N THR A 38 -23.24 26.97 -50.02
CA THR A 38 -23.64 28.36 -50.31
C THR A 38 -23.61 29.24 -49.03
N THR A 39 -22.72 30.21 -49.08
CA THR A 39 -22.73 31.62 -48.64
C THR A 39 -22.99 32.04 -47.21
N ALA A 40 -21.98 32.75 -46.70
CA ALA A 40 -22.08 33.79 -45.65
C ALA A 40 -22.84 35.07 -46.17
N PRO A 41 -23.23 35.98 -45.29
CA PRO A 41 -22.43 37.17 -45.03
C PRO A 41 -22.40 37.63 -43.55
N ASP A 42 -21.23 38.01 -43.10
CA ASP A 42 -20.76 39.34 -42.67
C ASP A 42 -21.68 40.22 -41.81
N ALA A 43 -21.25 40.49 -40.58
CA ALA A 43 -21.31 41.79 -39.89
C ALA A 43 -20.60 41.72 -38.51
N SER A 44 -19.47 42.35 -38.38
CA SER A 44 -18.89 42.94 -37.16
C SER A 44 -19.16 44.43 -37.17
N PRO A 45 -18.88 45.23 -36.16
CA PRO A 45 -18.51 45.04 -34.74
C PRO A 45 -19.33 45.88 -33.72
N SER A 46 -19.18 45.70 -32.43
CA SER A 46 -19.22 46.82 -31.47
C SER A 46 -18.56 46.45 -30.15
N ASP A 47 -17.56 47.23 -29.84
CA ASP A 47 -16.86 47.37 -28.58
C ASP A 47 -17.82 47.57 -27.39
N ASN A 48 -17.54 46.94 -26.25
CA ASN A 48 -17.57 47.69 -25.01
C ASN A 48 -16.63 47.05 -23.96
N ALA A 49 -15.57 47.74 -23.66
CA ALA A 49 -14.69 47.51 -22.56
C ALA A 49 -15.40 47.85 -21.24
N SER A 50 -15.27 46.98 -20.26
CA SER A 50 -15.29 47.38 -18.85
C SER A 50 -14.41 46.44 -18.04
N ALA A 51 -13.25 46.94 -17.76
CA ALA A 51 -12.37 46.40 -16.74
C ALA A 51 -13.04 46.47 -15.35
N GLN A 52 -13.04 45.35 -14.65
CA GLN A 52 -13.22 45.38 -13.22
C GLN A 52 -12.21 44.44 -12.59
N SER A 53 -11.12 45.06 -12.13
CA SER A 53 -10.15 44.47 -11.26
C SER A 53 -10.84 44.17 -9.92
N GLY A 54 -11.04 42.89 -9.64
CA GLY A 54 -11.43 42.36 -8.35
C GLY A 54 -10.30 41.50 -7.82
N THR A 55 -9.36 42.10 -7.10
CA THR A 55 -8.42 41.40 -6.24
C THR A 55 -9.20 40.74 -5.10
N GLY A 56 -9.45 39.45 -5.25
CA GLY A 56 -9.95 38.57 -4.20
C GLY A 56 -8.98 37.43 -4.06
N SER A 57 -7.93 37.59 -3.25
CA SER A 57 -7.13 36.49 -2.76
C SER A 57 -7.97 35.64 -1.82
N GLY A 58 -8.74 34.73 -2.39
CA GLY A 58 -9.28 33.58 -1.71
C GLY A 58 -8.53 32.37 -2.26
N SER A 59 -7.57 31.83 -1.52
CA SER A 59 -7.04 30.50 -1.77
C SER A 59 -8.16 29.50 -1.52
N SER A 60 -9.06 29.37 -2.46
CA SER A 60 -9.85 28.15 -2.60
C SER A 60 -8.87 27.10 -3.10
N ASP A 61 -8.53 26.13 -2.26
CA ASP A 61 -7.87 24.91 -2.69
C ASP A 61 -8.72 24.31 -3.81
N ALA A 62 -8.37 24.65 -5.05
CA ALA A 62 -9.05 24.12 -6.21
C ALA A 62 -8.77 22.61 -6.24
N SER A 63 -9.79 21.81 -5.96
CA SER A 63 -9.69 20.36 -6.02
C SER A 63 -9.20 19.94 -7.41
N VAL A 64 -8.04 19.29 -7.47
CA VAL A 64 -7.42 18.87 -8.73
C VAL A 64 -8.14 17.65 -9.28
N ALA A 65 -8.50 17.67 -10.56
CA ALA A 65 -9.09 16.49 -11.19
C ALA A 65 -8.08 15.32 -11.21
N ALA A 66 -8.56 14.15 -10.85
CA ALA A 66 -7.69 12.97 -10.75
C ALA A 66 -7.09 12.58 -12.11
N VAL A 67 -7.81 12.81 -13.21
CA VAL A 67 -7.31 12.54 -14.56
C VAL A 67 -6.15 13.47 -14.92
N ASP A 68 -6.22 14.74 -14.55
CA ASP A 68 -5.17 15.72 -14.83
C ASP A 68 -3.91 15.39 -14.00
N MET A 69 -4.09 15.06 -12.73
CA MET A 69 -2.98 14.61 -11.89
C MET A 69 -2.36 13.31 -12.40
N LEU A 70 -3.15 12.33 -12.84
CA LEU A 70 -2.66 11.10 -13.46
C LEU A 70 -1.80 11.38 -14.70
N ALA A 71 -2.15 12.39 -15.49
CA ALA A 71 -1.36 12.78 -16.66
C ALA A 71 0.05 13.25 -16.29
N THR A 72 0.24 13.83 -15.12
CA THR A 72 1.55 14.31 -14.63
C THR A 72 2.46 13.19 -14.11
N LEU A 73 1.91 12.02 -13.77
CA LEU A 73 2.71 10.93 -13.23
C LEU A 73 3.64 10.33 -14.29
N SER A 74 4.91 10.16 -13.92
CA SER A 74 5.88 9.47 -14.78
C SER A 74 5.44 8.04 -15.04
N VAL A 75 5.63 7.57 -16.29
CA VAL A 75 5.39 6.17 -16.66
C VAL A 75 6.73 5.46 -16.81
N LYS A 76 6.95 4.41 -15.98
CA LYS A 76 8.18 3.61 -15.98
C LYS A 76 7.84 2.15 -15.69
N GLY A 77 8.73 1.23 -16.04
CA GLY A 77 8.64 -0.16 -15.61
C GLY A 77 8.82 -0.32 -14.09
N ARG A 78 8.45 -1.46 -13.54
CA ARG A 78 8.73 -1.80 -12.14
C ARG A 78 10.23 -1.92 -11.93
N ALA A 79 10.78 -1.25 -10.91
CA ALA A 79 12.14 -1.49 -10.46
C ALA A 79 12.24 -2.85 -9.74
N PRO A 80 13.45 -3.41 -9.65
CA PRO A 80 13.65 -4.64 -8.89
C PRO A 80 13.17 -4.52 -7.44
N LYS A 81 12.60 -5.60 -6.91
CA LYS A 81 12.19 -5.68 -5.49
C LYS A 81 13.37 -5.91 -4.55
N THR A 82 14.58 -6.06 -5.07
CA THR A 82 15.81 -6.26 -4.31
C THR A 82 15.97 -5.21 -3.21
N GLY A 83 16.31 -5.66 -2.01
CA GLY A 83 16.46 -4.78 -0.84
C GLY A 83 15.15 -4.36 -0.18
N TYR A 84 13.99 -4.73 -0.71
CA TYR A 84 12.73 -4.51 -0.03
C TYR A 84 12.66 -5.30 1.27
N ALA A 85 12.39 -4.59 2.33
CA ALA A 85 11.93 -5.14 3.60
C ALA A 85 10.96 -4.12 4.21
N ARG A 86 9.94 -4.58 4.91
CA ARG A 86 8.97 -3.68 5.54
C ARG A 86 9.64 -2.70 6.50
N THR A 87 10.70 -3.14 7.18
CA THR A 87 11.54 -2.32 8.07
C THR A 87 12.25 -1.14 7.40
N GLN A 88 12.35 -1.14 6.06
CA GLN A 88 12.86 0.03 5.31
C GLN A 88 11.93 1.25 5.41
N PHE A 89 10.71 1.04 5.84
CA PHE A 89 9.69 2.08 6.05
C PHE A 89 9.57 2.48 7.53
N GLY A 90 10.54 2.11 8.36
CA GLY A 90 10.57 2.45 9.78
C GLY A 90 9.71 1.53 10.65
N ALA A 91 9.42 1.99 11.86
CA ALA A 91 8.55 1.28 12.78
C ALA A 91 7.09 1.35 12.30
N ALA A 92 6.38 0.22 12.43
CA ALA A 92 4.96 0.17 12.09
C ALA A 92 4.15 1.08 13.03
N TRP A 93 3.17 1.77 12.47
CA TRP A 93 2.20 2.59 13.21
C TRP A 93 2.82 3.69 14.08
N SER A 94 3.95 4.27 13.61
CA SER A 94 4.58 5.40 14.31
C SER A 94 3.59 6.56 14.43
N ASP A 95 3.59 7.19 15.61
CA ASP A 95 2.91 8.46 15.84
C ASP A 95 3.67 9.57 15.11
N VAL A 96 3.31 9.83 13.84
CA VAL A 96 4.00 10.80 12.98
C VAL A 96 3.46 12.21 13.09
N ASP A 97 2.26 12.38 13.63
CA ASP A 97 1.63 13.68 13.89
C ASP A 97 1.76 14.13 15.35
N HIS A 98 2.38 13.27 16.20
CA HIS A 98 2.67 13.52 17.61
C HIS A 98 1.42 13.83 18.45
N ASN A 99 0.29 13.19 18.10
CA ASN A 99 -0.95 13.35 18.84
C ASN A 99 -1.03 12.45 20.09
N GLY A 100 -0.04 11.56 20.29
CA GLY A 100 0.06 10.61 21.41
C GLY A 100 -0.62 9.28 21.15
N CYS A 101 -1.21 9.08 19.96
CA CYS A 101 -1.80 7.83 19.52
C CYS A 101 -0.95 7.19 18.42
N ASP A 102 -1.01 5.89 18.25
CA ASP A 102 -0.40 5.24 17.09
C ASP A 102 -1.28 5.43 15.84
N THR A 103 -0.64 5.54 14.68
CA THR A 103 -1.32 5.78 13.41
C THR A 103 -2.42 4.76 13.11
N ARG A 104 -2.26 3.47 13.51
CA ARG A 104 -3.31 2.46 13.32
C ARG A 104 -4.61 2.86 14.03
N ASN A 105 -4.49 3.33 15.28
CA ASN A 105 -5.65 3.74 16.05
C ASN A 105 -6.28 5.03 15.52
N ASP A 106 -5.48 5.95 15.00
CA ASP A 106 -6.01 7.16 14.37
C ASP A 106 -6.84 6.83 13.13
N ILE A 107 -6.37 5.91 12.29
CA ILE A 107 -7.12 5.47 11.12
C ILE A 107 -8.40 4.72 11.52
N LEU A 108 -8.35 3.83 12.52
CA LEU A 108 -9.55 3.15 13.04
C LEU A 108 -10.57 4.17 13.58
N LYS A 109 -10.12 5.18 14.32
CA LYS A 109 -10.95 6.26 14.85
C LYS A 109 -11.56 7.11 13.74
N ARG A 110 -10.81 7.40 12.68
CA ARG A 110 -11.25 8.21 11.53
C ARG A 110 -12.31 7.49 10.69
N ASP A 111 -12.09 6.19 10.40
CA ASP A 111 -12.83 5.45 9.38
C ASP A 111 -14.05 4.69 9.93
N MET A 112 -14.14 4.51 11.25
CA MET A 112 -15.26 3.82 11.89
C MET A 112 -16.22 4.80 12.57
N THR A 113 -17.46 4.37 12.69
CA THR A 113 -18.49 5.02 13.50
C THR A 113 -18.71 4.23 14.81
N ASN A 114 -19.42 4.81 15.78
CA ASN A 114 -19.74 4.17 17.07
C ASN A 114 -18.48 3.64 17.79
N VAL A 115 -17.40 4.42 17.71
CA VAL A 115 -16.11 4.02 18.27
C VAL A 115 -16.15 4.09 19.80
N THR A 116 -15.65 3.03 20.45
CA THR A 116 -15.36 3.04 21.88
C THR A 116 -13.85 2.79 22.08
N PHE A 117 -13.34 3.26 23.22
CA PHE A 117 -11.91 3.19 23.51
C PHE A 117 -11.62 2.28 24.71
N LYS A 118 -10.41 1.80 24.80
CA LYS A 118 -9.90 1.10 25.97
C LYS A 118 -9.73 2.09 27.11
N TYR A 119 -10.28 1.77 28.27
CA TYR A 119 -10.15 2.60 29.47
C TYR A 119 -8.67 2.89 29.81
N GLY A 120 -8.38 4.12 30.21
CA GLY A 120 -7.02 4.54 30.61
C GLY A 120 -6.04 4.78 29.47
N THR A 121 -6.52 4.90 28.22
CA THR A 121 -5.66 5.14 27.04
C THR A 121 -5.86 6.51 26.41
N HIS A 122 -6.49 7.46 27.12
CA HIS A 122 -6.78 8.81 26.64
C HIS A 122 -7.46 8.84 25.25
N ASP A 123 -8.42 7.93 25.04
CA ASP A 123 -9.15 7.73 23.78
C ASP A 123 -8.26 7.49 22.55
N CYS A 124 -7.07 6.91 22.78
CA CYS A 124 -6.18 6.49 21.72
C CYS A 124 -6.51 5.07 21.23
N VAL A 125 -6.63 4.10 22.16
CA VAL A 125 -6.78 2.70 21.73
C VAL A 125 -8.24 2.38 21.45
N VAL A 126 -8.59 2.25 20.17
CA VAL A 126 -9.94 1.86 19.74
C VAL A 126 -10.24 0.43 20.18
N LYS A 127 -11.35 0.24 20.91
CA LYS A 127 -11.82 -1.05 21.43
C LYS A 127 -12.88 -1.68 20.53
N THR A 128 -13.90 -0.92 20.15
CA THR A 128 -14.95 -1.35 19.23
C THR A 128 -15.29 -0.24 18.26
N GLY A 129 -15.95 -0.56 17.16
CA GLY A 129 -16.45 0.39 16.18
C GLY A 129 -17.21 -0.32 15.07
N THR A 130 -17.85 0.45 14.21
CA THR A 130 -18.56 -0.05 13.03
C THR A 130 -17.88 0.51 11.79
N LEU A 131 -17.33 -0.34 10.95
CA LEU A 131 -16.74 0.02 9.67
C LEU A 131 -17.76 -0.24 8.55
N ASN A 132 -18.05 0.78 7.76
CA ASN A 132 -18.64 0.62 6.43
C ASN A 132 -17.50 0.43 5.44
N ASP A 133 -17.14 -0.82 5.19
CA ASP A 133 -15.93 -1.15 4.46
C ASP A 133 -15.95 -0.63 3.02
N PRO A 134 -14.99 0.21 2.61
CA PRO A 134 -14.96 0.77 1.27
C PRO A 134 -14.64 -0.28 0.20
N TYR A 135 -13.91 -1.36 0.54
CA TYR A 135 -13.47 -2.34 -0.46
C TYR A 135 -14.55 -3.32 -0.87
N THR A 136 -15.41 -3.71 0.05
CA THR A 136 -16.46 -4.70 -0.20
C THR A 136 -17.88 -4.12 -0.15
N GLY A 137 -18.04 -2.94 0.46
CA GLY A 137 -19.35 -2.33 0.73
C GLY A 137 -20.07 -2.97 1.92
N LYS A 138 -19.42 -3.86 2.67
CA LYS A 138 -20.01 -4.53 3.84
C LYS A 138 -19.89 -3.67 5.09
N THR A 139 -20.82 -3.86 6.01
CA THR A 139 -20.69 -3.33 7.37
C THR A 139 -20.01 -4.36 8.26
N ILE A 140 -18.93 -3.97 8.95
CA ILE A 140 -18.15 -4.82 9.83
C ILE A 140 -18.18 -4.23 11.24
N ASN A 141 -18.65 -5.02 12.20
CA ASN A 141 -18.60 -4.66 13.61
C ASN A 141 -17.24 -5.09 14.18
N PHE A 142 -16.35 -4.12 14.35
CA PHE A 142 -15.03 -4.33 14.87
C PHE A 142 -15.04 -4.49 16.39
N VAL A 143 -14.36 -5.52 16.87
CA VAL A 143 -14.04 -5.71 18.28
C VAL A 143 -12.56 -6.03 18.38
N ARG A 144 -11.81 -5.22 19.12
CA ARG A 144 -10.38 -5.46 19.35
C ARG A 144 -10.19 -6.72 20.18
N GLY A 145 -9.40 -7.64 19.69
CA GLY A 145 -9.09 -8.89 20.36
C GLY A 145 -8.12 -9.72 19.53
N GLN A 146 -7.50 -10.69 20.17
CA GLN A 146 -6.49 -11.55 19.55
C GLN A 146 -6.98 -12.25 18.27
N TYR A 147 -8.25 -12.64 18.22
CA TYR A 147 -8.83 -13.39 17.09
C TYR A 147 -9.78 -12.54 16.23
N THR A 148 -10.10 -11.34 16.67
CA THR A 148 -11.13 -10.51 16.05
C THR A 148 -10.57 -9.27 15.37
N SER A 149 -9.38 -8.79 15.78
CA SER A 149 -8.76 -7.59 15.21
C SER A 149 -8.44 -7.71 13.73
N THR A 150 -8.23 -8.93 13.22
CA THR A 150 -7.93 -9.20 11.81
C THR A 150 -9.12 -8.99 10.87
N ALA A 151 -10.34 -8.88 11.40
CA ALA A 151 -11.53 -8.57 10.61
C ALA A 151 -11.44 -7.19 9.94
N VAL A 152 -10.77 -6.23 10.61
CA VAL A 152 -10.48 -4.90 10.07
C VAL A 152 -8.98 -4.68 10.10
N GLN A 153 -8.39 -4.47 8.93
CA GLN A 153 -6.98 -4.16 8.76
C GLN A 153 -6.81 -2.72 8.27
N ILE A 154 -5.64 -2.14 8.52
CA ILE A 154 -5.27 -0.87 7.90
C ILE A 154 -4.44 -1.19 6.66
N ASP A 155 -5.00 -0.85 5.51
CA ASP A 155 -4.34 -1.02 4.23
C ASP A 155 -3.53 0.22 3.84
N HIS A 156 -2.39 -0.01 3.23
CA HIS A 156 -1.69 1.01 2.44
C HIS A 156 -2.28 1.00 1.03
N VAL A 157 -3.07 2.02 0.67
CA VAL A 157 -3.76 2.12 -0.62
C VAL A 157 -2.76 1.96 -1.79
N VAL A 158 -1.58 2.57 -1.66
CA VAL A 158 -0.38 2.23 -2.43
C VAL A 158 0.48 1.34 -1.54
N ALA A 159 0.45 0.03 -1.78
CA ALA A 159 1.15 -0.95 -0.97
C ALA A 159 2.65 -0.65 -0.90
N LEU A 160 3.28 -0.85 0.27
CA LEU A 160 4.69 -0.49 0.47
C LEU A 160 5.64 -1.23 -0.48
N SER A 161 5.34 -2.49 -0.81
CA SER A 161 6.12 -3.26 -1.79
C SER A 161 5.92 -2.77 -3.22
N ASP A 162 4.71 -2.30 -3.58
CA ASP A 162 4.44 -1.65 -4.86
C ASP A 162 5.16 -0.29 -4.94
N ALA A 163 5.04 0.51 -3.87
CA ALA A 163 5.74 1.80 -3.76
C ALA A 163 7.25 1.64 -3.90
N TRP A 164 7.86 0.62 -3.26
CA TRP A 164 9.29 0.32 -3.38
C TRP A 164 9.69 0.13 -4.85
N GLN A 165 8.94 -0.67 -5.59
CA GLN A 165 9.19 -0.95 -7.00
C GLN A 165 8.84 0.23 -7.93
N LYS A 166 8.22 1.28 -7.40
CA LYS A 166 7.78 2.45 -8.15
C LYS A 166 8.33 3.77 -7.60
N GLY A 167 9.49 3.72 -6.94
CA GLY A 167 10.24 4.92 -6.57
C GLY A 167 10.57 5.06 -5.09
N ALA A 168 9.86 4.39 -4.17
CA ALA A 168 10.10 4.58 -2.75
C ALA A 168 11.48 4.11 -2.29
N GLN A 169 12.17 3.25 -3.04
CA GLN A 169 13.58 2.92 -2.79
C GLN A 169 14.52 4.12 -2.94
N GLN A 170 14.11 5.18 -3.65
CA GLN A 170 14.88 6.42 -3.85
C GLN A 170 14.57 7.47 -2.77
N LEU A 171 13.53 7.27 -1.98
CA LEU A 171 13.16 8.17 -0.88
C LEU A 171 14.14 8.02 0.29
N SER A 172 14.28 9.08 1.09
CA SER A 172 14.97 8.99 2.38
C SER A 172 14.24 8.06 3.35
N ALA A 173 14.90 7.63 4.42
CA ALA A 173 14.27 6.81 5.46
C ALA A 173 13.06 7.54 6.08
N ASP A 174 13.17 8.84 6.34
CA ASP A 174 12.09 9.65 6.91
C ASP A 174 10.91 9.79 5.95
N GLN A 175 11.17 9.97 4.65
CA GLN A 175 10.10 10.00 3.64
C GLN A 175 9.39 8.66 3.52
N ARG A 176 10.11 7.54 3.63
CA ARG A 176 9.49 6.21 3.67
C ARG A 176 8.67 5.98 4.93
N LEU A 177 9.15 6.44 6.09
CA LEU A 177 8.39 6.39 7.34
C LEU A 177 7.10 7.20 7.23
N GLN A 178 7.17 8.41 6.66
CA GLN A 178 5.99 9.24 6.39
C GLN A 178 5.02 8.54 5.43
N LEU A 179 5.48 7.99 4.30
CA LEU A 179 4.63 7.27 3.35
C LEU A 179 3.89 6.10 4.01
N ALA A 180 4.56 5.38 4.91
CA ALA A 180 3.99 4.22 5.60
C ALA A 180 2.98 4.61 6.69
N ASN A 181 3.07 5.81 7.23
CA ASN A 181 2.19 6.29 8.30
C ASN A 181 1.32 7.48 7.87
N ASP A 182 1.30 7.80 6.58
CA ASP A 182 0.48 8.87 6.04
C ASP A 182 -1.01 8.51 6.08
N PRO A 183 -1.86 9.21 6.83
CA PRO A 183 -3.30 8.97 6.85
C PRO A 183 -3.92 9.01 5.44
N TYR A 184 -3.31 9.74 4.52
CA TYR A 184 -3.74 9.80 3.13
C TYR A 184 -3.52 8.46 2.38
N ASN A 185 -2.47 7.71 2.70
CA ASN A 185 -2.19 6.38 2.13
C ASN A 185 -2.88 5.24 2.90
N LEU A 186 -3.55 5.52 4.00
CA LEU A 186 -4.07 4.51 4.90
C LEU A 186 -5.61 4.48 4.92
N LEU A 187 -6.20 3.28 4.91
CA LEU A 187 -7.64 3.04 5.06
C LEU A 187 -7.89 1.83 5.96
N ALA A 188 -8.89 1.95 6.84
CA ALA A 188 -9.45 0.79 7.52
C ALA A 188 -10.34 0.02 6.54
N VAL A 189 -10.10 -1.28 6.37
CA VAL A 189 -10.75 -2.10 5.34
C VAL A 189 -11.01 -3.54 5.83
N ASP A 190 -11.84 -4.28 5.09
CA ASP A 190 -12.05 -5.73 5.27
C ASP A 190 -10.72 -6.49 5.19
N GLY A 191 -10.40 -7.26 6.23
CA GLY A 191 -9.14 -7.98 6.31
C GLY A 191 -8.93 -8.96 5.17
N PRO A 192 -9.89 -9.83 4.82
CA PRO A 192 -9.80 -10.71 3.66
C PRO A 192 -9.58 -9.99 2.33
N ALA A 193 -10.27 -8.86 2.10
CA ALA A 193 -10.07 -8.07 0.88
C ALA A 193 -8.68 -7.45 0.82
N ASN A 194 -8.16 -6.98 1.98
CA ASN A 194 -6.80 -6.47 2.07
C ASN A 194 -5.75 -7.57 1.78
N GLN A 195 -5.93 -8.76 2.33
CA GLN A 195 -5.05 -9.89 2.04
C GLN A 195 -5.09 -10.28 0.55
N GLN A 196 -6.28 -10.26 -0.09
CA GLN A 196 -6.41 -10.49 -1.52
C GLN A 196 -5.70 -9.41 -2.35
N LYS A 197 -5.80 -8.15 -1.95
CA LYS A 197 -5.10 -7.03 -2.59
C LYS A 197 -3.59 -7.23 -2.52
N SER A 198 -3.05 -7.59 -1.35
CA SER A 198 -1.61 -7.76 -1.15
C SER A 198 -0.79 -6.55 -1.63
N ASP A 199 0.23 -6.75 -2.47
CA ASP A 199 1.03 -5.68 -3.08
C ASP A 199 0.62 -5.33 -4.53
N SER A 200 -0.64 -5.62 -4.88
CA SER A 200 -1.22 -5.30 -6.18
C SER A 200 -1.39 -3.80 -6.40
N ASP A 201 -1.24 -3.38 -7.65
CA ASP A 201 -1.62 -2.06 -8.15
C ASP A 201 -3.00 -2.07 -8.83
N ALA A 202 -3.44 -0.93 -9.36
CA ALA A 202 -4.75 -0.80 -10.01
C ALA A 202 -4.91 -1.65 -11.28
N ALA A 203 -3.81 -2.11 -11.91
CA ALA A 203 -3.87 -3.00 -13.06
C ALA A 203 -4.20 -4.44 -12.67
N SER A 204 -3.90 -4.84 -11.45
CA SER A 204 -4.02 -6.23 -10.99
C SER A 204 -5.10 -6.44 -9.94
N TRP A 205 -5.52 -5.40 -9.24
CA TRP A 205 -6.58 -5.47 -8.25
C TRP A 205 -7.36 -4.15 -8.13
N LEU A 206 -8.67 -4.26 -8.00
CA LEU A 206 -9.58 -3.15 -7.69
C LEU A 206 -10.61 -3.62 -6.66
N PRO A 207 -11.11 -2.72 -5.79
CA PRO A 207 -12.19 -3.04 -4.86
C PRO A 207 -13.37 -3.73 -5.54
N SER A 208 -13.93 -4.77 -4.90
CA SER A 208 -15.16 -5.41 -5.38
C SER A 208 -16.36 -4.45 -5.32
N ASN A 209 -16.35 -3.53 -4.38
CA ASN A 209 -17.27 -2.40 -4.32
C ASN A 209 -16.99 -1.42 -5.47
N LYS A 210 -17.73 -1.56 -6.55
CA LYS A 210 -17.55 -0.74 -7.76
C LYS A 210 -17.76 0.75 -7.51
N SER A 211 -18.63 1.14 -6.56
CA SER A 211 -18.90 2.54 -6.26
C SER A 211 -17.70 3.27 -5.63
N PHE A 212 -16.79 2.54 -5.02
CA PHE A 212 -15.58 3.10 -4.41
C PHE A 212 -14.39 3.19 -5.37
N ARG A 213 -14.41 2.53 -6.53
CA ARG A 213 -13.25 2.45 -7.43
C ARG A 213 -12.71 3.80 -7.88
N CYS A 214 -13.59 4.75 -8.15
CA CYS A 214 -13.18 6.10 -8.55
C CYS A 214 -12.38 6.80 -7.45
N GLN A 215 -12.89 6.77 -6.22
CA GLN A 215 -12.18 7.34 -5.06
C GLN A 215 -10.90 6.60 -4.74
N TYR A 216 -10.90 5.27 -4.87
CA TYR A 216 -9.73 4.43 -4.66
C TYR A 216 -8.59 4.80 -5.62
N VAL A 217 -8.90 4.87 -6.92
CA VAL A 217 -7.93 5.25 -7.96
C VAL A 217 -7.45 6.70 -7.77
N ALA A 218 -8.37 7.62 -7.51
CA ALA A 218 -8.01 9.02 -7.25
C ALA A 218 -7.07 9.16 -6.05
N ARG A 219 -7.31 8.39 -4.98
CA ARG A 219 -6.42 8.35 -3.81
C ARG A 219 -5.05 7.78 -4.14
N GLN A 220 -4.96 6.68 -4.92
CA GLN A 220 -3.68 6.14 -5.36
C GLN A 220 -2.88 7.17 -6.18
N ILE A 221 -3.54 7.89 -7.08
CA ILE A 221 -2.93 8.95 -7.89
C ILE A 221 -2.36 10.04 -6.99
N GLY A 222 -3.15 10.52 -6.02
CA GLY A 222 -2.70 11.54 -5.07
C GLY A 222 -1.51 11.11 -4.23
N VAL A 223 -1.52 9.87 -3.70
CA VAL A 223 -0.37 9.32 -2.96
C VAL A 223 0.87 9.24 -3.85
N LYS A 224 0.73 8.73 -5.08
CA LYS A 224 1.86 8.62 -6.00
C LYS A 224 2.43 9.99 -6.37
N HIS A 225 1.56 10.97 -6.60
CA HIS A 225 1.97 12.35 -6.86
C HIS A 225 2.72 12.96 -5.66
N LYS A 226 2.14 12.81 -4.46
CA LYS A 226 2.72 13.34 -3.19
C LYS A 226 4.13 12.83 -2.94
N TYR A 227 4.41 11.56 -3.23
CA TYR A 227 5.69 10.91 -2.96
C TYR A 227 6.56 10.73 -4.20
N ALA A 228 6.25 11.40 -5.30
CA ALA A 228 6.97 11.32 -6.58
C ALA A 228 7.16 9.88 -7.07
N LEU A 229 6.18 9.01 -6.80
CA LEU A 229 6.17 7.65 -7.30
C LEU A 229 5.66 7.63 -8.74
N TRP A 230 6.09 6.63 -9.51
CA TRP A 230 5.61 6.46 -10.88
C TRP A 230 4.53 5.38 -11.00
N VAL A 231 3.94 5.28 -12.16
CA VAL A 231 3.01 4.22 -12.56
C VAL A 231 3.62 3.38 -13.68
N THR A 232 3.19 2.12 -13.80
CA THR A 232 3.42 1.36 -15.04
C THR A 232 2.41 1.77 -16.10
N GLN A 233 2.69 1.47 -17.37
CA GLN A 233 1.72 1.74 -18.43
C GLN A 233 0.38 1.02 -18.17
N ALA A 234 0.43 -0.26 -17.81
CA ALA A 234 -0.77 -1.04 -17.50
C ALA A 234 -1.57 -0.45 -16.33
N GLU A 235 -0.88 0.07 -15.29
CA GLU A 235 -1.52 0.73 -14.17
C GLU A 235 -2.18 2.05 -14.61
N LYS A 236 -1.47 2.86 -15.41
CA LYS A 236 -2.03 4.11 -15.97
C LYS A 236 -3.28 3.85 -16.79
N ASP A 237 -3.24 2.83 -17.65
CA ASP A 237 -4.37 2.45 -18.50
C ASP A 237 -5.57 1.99 -17.65
N ALA A 238 -5.34 1.17 -16.63
CA ALA A 238 -6.37 0.72 -15.70
C ALA A 238 -7.00 1.89 -14.92
N MET A 239 -6.17 2.81 -14.40
CA MET A 239 -6.64 4.03 -13.72
C MET A 239 -7.46 4.92 -14.66
N THR A 240 -7.00 5.13 -15.88
CA THR A 240 -7.72 5.90 -16.91
C THR A 240 -9.07 5.27 -17.21
N ASN A 241 -9.11 3.95 -17.37
CA ASN A 241 -10.37 3.24 -17.62
C ASN A 241 -11.37 3.38 -16.45
N VAL A 242 -10.91 3.33 -15.20
CA VAL A 242 -11.79 3.59 -14.04
C VAL A 242 -12.29 5.02 -14.05
N LEU A 243 -11.40 6.00 -14.25
CA LEU A 243 -11.76 7.42 -14.23
C LEU A 243 -12.69 7.84 -15.38
N SER A 244 -12.68 7.12 -16.51
CA SER A 244 -13.61 7.36 -17.60
C SER A 244 -15.08 7.17 -17.21
N SER A 245 -15.35 6.35 -16.20
CA SER A 245 -16.69 6.11 -15.64
C SER A 245 -17.12 7.16 -14.61
N CYS A 246 -16.24 8.06 -14.21
CA CYS A 246 -16.47 9.10 -13.21
C CYS A 246 -15.79 10.43 -13.59
N PRO A 247 -16.24 11.06 -14.70
CA PRO A 247 -15.69 12.34 -15.10
C PRO A 247 -15.92 13.37 -13.99
N GLY A 248 -14.88 14.12 -13.64
CA GLY A 248 -14.91 15.09 -12.54
C GLY A 248 -14.52 14.52 -11.17
N GLN A 249 -14.12 13.24 -11.07
CA GLN A 249 -13.51 12.73 -9.85
C GLN A 249 -12.26 13.54 -9.52
N THR A 250 -12.25 14.15 -8.35
CA THR A 250 -11.08 14.87 -7.83
C THR A 250 -10.24 13.98 -6.94
N VAL A 251 -8.97 14.34 -6.80
CA VAL A 251 -8.09 13.74 -5.78
C VAL A 251 -8.61 14.18 -4.41
N PRO A 252 -8.72 13.28 -3.42
CA PRO A 252 -9.16 13.66 -2.08
C PRO A 252 -8.26 14.76 -1.47
N ASP A 253 -8.82 15.59 -0.61
CA ASP A 253 -8.08 16.62 0.12
C ASP A 253 -6.96 15.97 0.97
N GLY A 254 -5.79 16.62 1.01
CA GLY A 254 -4.59 16.09 1.69
C GLY A 254 -3.62 15.31 0.79
N GLY A 255 -3.99 15.03 -0.48
CA GLY A 255 -3.09 14.48 -1.50
C GLY A 255 -2.30 15.54 -2.26
N GLY A 256 -2.43 16.78 -1.86
CA GLY A 256 -1.64 17.88 -2.42
C GLY A 256 -0.15 17.64 -2.28
N VAL A 257 0.61 18.21 -3.18
CA VAL A 257 2.07 18.27 -3.11
C VAL A 257 2.42 18.77 -1.73
N VAL A 258 3.23 18.03 -0.98
CA VAL A 258 3.98 18.66 0.11
C VAL A 258 4.76 19.75 -0.60
N ALA A 259 4.35 20.99 -0.44
CA ALA A 259 5.19 22.09 -0.88
C ALA A 259 6.56 21.76 -0.31
N SER A 260 7.54 21.53 -1.19
CA SER A 260 8.91 21.50 -0.77
C SER A 260 9.10 22.82 -0.06
N SER A 261 9.02 22.81 1.27
CA SER A 261 9.57 23.89 2.03
C SER A 261 11.04 23.85 1.62
N SER A 262 11.37 24.69 0.66
CA SER A 262 12.72 25.14 0.47
C SER A 262 13.09 25.61 1.87
N ALA A 263 13.81 24.75 2.59
CA ALA A 263 14.50 25.15 3.77
C ALA A 263 15.37 26.32 3.31
N ALA A 264 14.86 27.52 3.54
CA ALA A 264 15.68 28.70 3.48
C ALA A 264 16.87 28.34 4.37
N SER A 265 18.01 28.18 3.74
CA SER A 265 19.29 27.97 4.39
C SER A 265 19.46 29.11 5.40
N GLN A 266 19.06 28.87 6.63
CA GLN A 266 19.50 29.69 7.73
C GLN A 266 21.01 29.48 7.81
N PRO A 267 21.81 30.56 7.76
CA PRO A 267 23.24 30.42 7.95
C PRO A 267 23.47 29.71 9.28
N ALA A 268 24.17 28.61 9.24
CA ALA A 268 24.59 27.89 10.42
C ALA A 268 25.35 28.87 11.32
N GLN A 269 24.75 29.23 12.43
CA GLN A 269 25.42 29.93 13.52
C GLN A 269 26.46 28.94 14.05
N ALA A 270 27.72 29.29 13.89
CA ALA A 270 28.84 28.51 14.33
C ALA A 270 28.68 28.19 15.84
N ALA A 271 28.55 26.90 16.13
CA ALA A 271 28.61 26.42 17.49
C ALA A 271 30.01 26.69 18.08
N PRO A 272 30.14 27.10 19.35
CA PRO A 272 31.43 27.26 20.01
C PRO A 272 32.16 25.91 20.04
N ALA A 273 33.43 25.93 19.71
CA ALA A 273 34.30 24.77 19.74
C ALA A 273 34.28 24.12 21.13
N PRO A 274 34.16 22.78 21.23
CA PRO A 274 34.24 22.10 22.51
C PRO A 274 35.67 22.19 23.07
N ALA A 275 35.80 22.59 24.33
CA ALA A 275 37.04 22.57 25.06
C ALA A 275 37.66 21.17 25.05
N GLN A 276 38.90 21.07 24.67
CA GLN A 276 39.68 19.85 24.75
C GLN A 276 39.87 19.45 26.18
N THR A 277 39.17 18.42 26.61
CA THR A 277 39.46 17.70 27.85
C THR A 277 40.56 16.71 27.56
N THR A 278 41.70 16.91 28.18
CA THR A 278 42.86 16.00 28.21
C THR A 278 42.40 14.64 28.75
N GLN A 279 42.31 13.67 27.88
CA GLN A 279 42.01 12.28 28.24
C GLN A 279 43.27 11.60 28.76
N ALA A 280 43.22 11.17 29.99
CA ALA A 280 44.27 10.31 30.61
C ALA A 280 44.30 8.95 29.88
N ALA A 281 45.50 8.42 29.69
CA ALA A 281 45.77 7.15 29.03
C ALA A 281 45.01 5.97 29.67
N PRO A 282 44.45 5.02 28.91
CA PRO A 282 43.78 3.85 29.45
C PRO A 282 44.80 2.85 30.03
N ALA A 283 44.46 2.29 31.19
CA ALA A 283 45.15 1.15 31.79
C ALA A 283 45.03 -0.12 30.91
N PRO A 284 46.01 -1.03 30.93
CA PRO A 284 46.02 -2.21 30.08
C PRO A 284 44.86 -3.16 30.41
N ALA A 285 44.24 -3.69 29.35
CA ALA A 285 43.14 -4.64 29.39
C ALA A 285 43.56 -5.97 30.04
N PRO A 286 42.67 -6.61 30.86
CA PRO A 286 42.88 -7.97 31.34
C PRO A 286 42.79 -8.97 30.19
N ALA A 287 43.60 -10.04 30.29
CA ALA A 287 43.70 -11.14 29.34
C ALA A 287 42.32 -11.82 29.10
N PRO A 288 42.07 -12.38 27.91
CA PRO A 288 40.79 -12.99 27.57
C PRO A 288 40.58 -14.27 28.36
N ALA A 289 39.46 -14.32 29.10
CA ALA A 289 38.96 -15.54 29.71
C ALA A 289 38.55 -16.52 28.59
N GLN A 290 38.98 -17.75 28.74
CA GLN A 290 38.67 -18.85 27.81
C GLN A 290 37.15 -19.04 27.72
N THR A 291 36.61 -18.88 26.54
CA THR A 291 35.22 -19.17 26.20
C THR A 291 35.03 -20.69 26.23
N GLN A 292 34.30 -21.18 27.24
CA GLN A 292 33.78 -22.55 27.21
C GLN A 292 32.83 -22.67 26.02
N ALA A 293 33.10 -23.69 25.21
CA ALA A 293 32.25 -24.06 24.09
C ALA A 293 30.83 -24.36 24.55
N ALA A 294 29.85 -23.70 23.98
CA ALA A 294 28.45 -24.01 24.15
C ALA A 294 28.16 -25.43 23.63
N PRO A 295 27.32 -26.21 24.32
CA PRO A 295 26.93 -27.53 23.86
C PRO A 295 26.18 -27.42 22.53
N ALA A 296 26.49 -28.34 21.62
CA ALA A 296 25.80 -28.49 20.35
C ALA A 296 24.28 -28.68 20.55
N PRO A 297 23.43 -28.13 19.66
CA PRO A 297 21.99 -28.32 19.77
C PRO A 297 21.62 -29.77 19.49
N THR A 298 21.07 -30.42 20.48
CA THR A 298 20.47 -31.76 20.36
C THR A 298 19.22 -31.63 19.50
N GLN A 299 19.18 -32.28 18.36
CA GLN A 299 17.97 -32.46 17.57
C GLN A 299 16.99 -33.35 18.35
N GLN A 300 15.94 -32.74 18.87
CA GLN A 300 14.79 -33.47 19.39
C GLN A 300 13.70 -33.50 18.31
N SER A 301 13.46 -34.68 17.80
CA SER A 301 12.30 -35.02 16.98
C SER A 301 11.11 -35.22 17.94
N GLY A 302 10.04 -34.42 17.72
CA GLY A 302 8.74 -34.63 18.41
C GLY A 302 8.15 -33.33 18.94
N SER A 303 7.03 -32.97 18.44
CA SER A 303 5.91 -32.08 18.81
C SER A 303 6.05 -30.90 19.80
N ASP A 304 7.19 -30.62 20.40
CA ASP A 304 7.38 -29.46 21.31
C ASP A 304 8.61 -28.62 20.89
N VAL A 305 8.48 -27.94 19.76
CA VAL A 305 9.49 -26.96 19.36
C VAL A 305 9.28 -25.70 20.20
N TYR A 306 10.26 -25.32 21.01
CA TYR A 306 10.24 -24.10 21.81
C TYR A 306 11.35 -23.15 21.35
N TYR A 307 10.99 -21.90 21.08
CA TYR A 307 11.94 -20.83 20.80
C TYR A 307 11.97 -19.82 21.95
N GLN A 308 13.16 -19.53 22.44
CA GLN A 308 13.37 -18.62 23.56
C GLN A 308 13.04 -17.16 23.20
N ASN A 309 13.29 -16.77 21.95
CA ASN A 309 13.06 -15.43 21.42
C ASN A 309 13.05 -15.46 19.90
N CYS A 310 12.68 -14.32 19.28
CA CYS A 310 12.61 -14.18 17.83
C CYS A 310 13.96 -14.32 17.11
N SER A 311 15.08 -14.04 17.78
CA SER A 311 16.40 -14.30 17.21
C SER A 311 16.63 -15.79 17.00
N ALA A 312 16.18 -16.63 17.93
CA ALA A 312 16.26 -18.09 17.79
C ALA A 312 15.35 -18.60 16.66
N VAL A 313 14.15 -18.03 16.48
CA VAL A 313 13.25 -18.37 15.36
C VAL A 313 13.88 -18.01 14.02
N ARG A 314 14.48 -16.81 13.92
CA ARG A 314 15.16 -16.34 12.69
C ARG A 314 16.41 -17.18 12.40
N ALA A 315 17.20 -17.53 13.41
CA ALA A 315 18.37 -18.40 13.26
C ALA A 315 18.00 -19.81 12.79
N ALA A 316 16.82 -20.31 13.18
CA ALA A 316 16.28 -21.58 12.71
C ALA A 316 15.60 -21.49 11.31
N GLY A 317 15.56 -20.31 10.68
CA GLY A 317 14.92 -20.10 9.39
C GLY A 317 13.40 -20.29 9.40
N LYS A 318 12.76 -20.13 10.59
CA LYS A 318 11.32 -20.37 10.80
C LYS A 318 10.48 -19.11 10.96
N ALA A 319 11.09 -17.93 10.92
CA ALA A 319 10.36 -16.67 10.96
C ALA A 319 9.79 -16.32 9.57
N PRO A 320 8.56 -15.76 9.53
CA PRO A 320 7.63 -15.59 10.64
C PRO A 320 6.95 -16.91 11.05
N LEU A 321 6.57 -17.03 12.33
CA LEU A 321 5.79 -18.16 12.84
C LEU A 321 4.32 -17.76 12.97
N TYR A 322 3.45 -18.52 12.35
CA TYR A 322 2.00 -18.30 12.44
C TYR A 322 1.39 -19.07 13.60
N GLN A 323 0.33 -18.52 14.18
CA GLN A 323 -0.41 -19.19 15.25
C GLN A 323 -0.86 -20.60 14.83
N GLY A 324 -0.58 -21.58 15.68
CA GLY A 324 -0.83 -23.00 15.41
C GLY A 324 0.35 -23.74 14.81
N GLN A 325 1.44 -23.07 14.44
CA GLN A 325 2.67 -23.74 14.02
C GLN A 325 3.52 -24.18 15.22
N PRO A 326 4.28 -25.28 15.08
CA PRO A 326 5.23 -25.72 16.11
C PRO A 326 6.23 -24.61 16.45
N GLY A 327 6.34 -24.27 17.73
CA GLY A 327 7.23 -23.22 18.21
C GLY A 327 6.59 -21.83 18.33
N TYR A 328 5.37 -21.64 17.85
CA TYR A 328 4.63 -20.39 18.08
C TYR A 328 4.30 -20.25 19.59
N SER A 329 4.52 -19.06 20.11
CA SER A 329 4.04 -18.69 21.43
C SER A 329 3.64 -17.22 21.47
N LYS A 330 2.66 -16.89 22.31
CA LYS A 330 2.21 -15.50 22.54
C LYS A 330 3.32 -14.56 23.02
N LYS A 331 4.40 -15.11 23.58
CA LYS A 331 5.56 -14.34 24.02
C LYS A 331 6.43 -13.86 22.87
N LEU A 332 6.36 -14.56 21.73
CA LEU A 332 7.08 -14.23 20.50
C LEU A 332 6.26 -13.35 19.54
N ASP A 333 4.95 -13.29 19.75
CA ASP A 333 3.98 -12.47 19.04
C ASP A 333 3.69 -11.22 19.88
N ARG A 334 4.39 -10.13 19.56
CA ARG A 334 4.43 -8.95 20.42
C ARG A 334 3.17 -8.11 20.36
N ASP A 335 2.54 -8.05 19.20
CA ASP A 335 1.32 -7.25 18.94
C ASP A 335 0.05 -8.11 18.95
N GLY A 336 0.19 -9.44 19.06
CA GLY A 336 -0.93 -10.36 19.23
C GLY A 336 -1.76 -10.56 17.97
N ASP A 337 -1.16 -10.33 16.80
CA ASP A 337 -1.83 -10.45 15.51
C ASP A 337 -1.85 -11.88 14.96
N GLY A 338 -1.20 -12.84 15.66
CA GLY A 338 -1.09 -14.24 15.26
C GLY A 338 0.13 -14.54 14.41
N ILE A 339 1.04 -13.57 14.20
CA ILE A 339 2.28 -13.72 13.46
C ILE A 339 3.45 -13.35 14.38
N ALA A 340 4.18 -14.36 14.83
CA ALA A 340 5.31 -14.15 15.72
C ALA A 340 6.61 -13.97 14.92
N CYS A 341 7.45 -13.05 15.39
CA CYS A 341 8.82 -12.85 14.88
C CYS A 341 8.89 -12.36 13.43
N GLU A 342 7.88 -11.66 12.96
CA GLU A 342 7.92 -10.97 11.66
C GLU A 342 9.04 -9.91 11.58
#